data_605d55bba248bdff4a125a0129f308bd
#
_entry.id   605d55bba248bdff4a125a0129f308bd
#
_cell.length_a   1.000
_cell.length_b   1.000
_cell.length_c   1.000
_cell.angle_alpha   90.00
_cell.angle_beta   90.00
_cell.angle_gamma   90.00
#
_symmetry.space_group_name_H-M   'P 1'
#
loop_
_entity.id
_entity.type
_entity.pdbx_description
1 polymer ?
#
loop_
_entity_poly.entity_id
_entity_poly.type
_entity_poly.pdbx_seq_one_letter_code
_entity_poly.pdbx_strand_id
1 'polypeptide(L)'
;NNYFAAIRKKDMIIHHPFESFEVVVQFLRQAAKDKKVLVIKQTIYRTAKENNAILEALVEAAEEGKSVTALLEIKARFDEEANIKVARYLQRYGVQVVYGSVNLKTHAKISLVVRKERKGLNTYVHFGTGNYHIITAKNYVDLSLFTNNENIAKDAQEFFNMATGYAKPKKWKAISVAPDNLRKNLIQLINEEINLKRSGKNGEIW
;
A
#
# COMPACT_ATOMS: atom_id res chain seq x y z
N ASN A 1 14.47 -7.78 14.44
CA ASN A 1 14.74 -6.97 13.24
C ASN A 1 13.96 -5.66 13.32
N ASN A 2 14.59 -4.53 12.99
CA ASN A 2 13.92 -3.23 13.00
C ASN A 2 13.69 -2.80 11.53
N TYR A 3 12.46 -3.02 11.05
CA TYR A 3 12.07 -2.71 9.67
C TYR A 3 12.24 -1.22 9.34
N PHE A 4 11.85 -0.32 10.24
CA PHE A 4 12.02 1.12 10.02
C PHE A 4 13.49 1.53 9.87
N ALA A 5 14.39 0.94 10.63
CA ALA A 5 15.82 1.19 10.49
C ALA A 5 16.38 0.63 9.19
N ALA A 6 15.93 -0.55 8.75
CA ALA A 6 16.34 -1.16 7.48
C ALA A 6 15.86 -0.31 6.29
N ILE A 7 14.58 0.08 6.26
CA ILE A 7 13.99 0.89 5.19
C ILE A 7 14.66 2.27 5.10
N ARG A 8 15.00 2.90 6.23
CA ARG A 8 15.75 4.17 6.21
C ARG A 8 17.14 4.05 5.59
N LYS A 9 17.75 2.88 5.71
CA LYS A 9 19.10 2.65 5.16
C LYS A 9 19.05 2.49 3.64
N LYS A 10 18.06 1.78 3.13
CA LYS A 10 17.81 1.56 1.69
C LYS A 10 16.40 1.01 1.46
N ASP A 11 15.87 1.25 0.28
CA ASP A 11 14.67 0.59 -0.20
C ASP A 11 14.88 -0.93 -0.25
N MET A 12 13.80 -1.68 0.03
CA MET A 12 13.83 -3.14 -0.02
C MET A 12 12.80 -3.65 -1.01
N ILE A 13 13.22 -4.53 -1.91
CA ILE A 13 12.33 -5.29 -2.80
C ILE A 13 12.36 -6.74 -2.34
N ILE A 14 11.17 -7.33 -2.17
CA ILE A 14 10.97 -8.70 -1.77
C ILE A 14 10.21 -9.43 -2.89
N HIS A 15 10.68 -10.59 -3.28
CA HIS A 15 10.12 -11.38 -4.37
C HIS A 15 9.38 -12.61 -3.83
N HIS A 16 8.07 -12.55 -3.79
CA HIS A 16 7.20 -13.65 -3.36
C HIS A 16 6.97 -14.65 -4.49
N PRO A 17 6.78 -15.93 -4.19
CA PRO A 17 6.82 -16.61 -2.89
C PRO A 17 8.24 -17.03 -2.47
N PHE A 18 9.27 -16.71 -3.26
CA PHE A 18 10.65 -17.13 -3.00
C PHE A 18 11.23 -16.51 -1.72
N GLU A 19 10.77 -15.29 -1.42
CA GLU A 19 10.95 -14.66 -0.12
C GLU A 19 9.61 -14.53 0.59
N SER A 20 9.63 -14.72 1.90
CA SER A 20 8.40 -14.87 2.69
C SER A 20 7.56 -13.59 2.73
N PHE A 21 6.25 -13.72 2.51
CA PHE A 21 5.25 -12.65 2.74
C PHE A 21 5.16 -12.25 4.23
N GLU A 22 5.69 -13.06 5.14
CA GLU A 22 5.73 -12.75 6.57
C GLU A 22 6.45 -11.42 6.85
N VAL A 23 7.35 -10.97 5.97
CA VAL A 23 8.01 -9.65 6.05
C VAL A 23 6.97 -8.52 6.08
N VAL A 24 5.92 -8.61 5.27
CA VAL A 24 4.83 -7.61 5.23
C VAL A 24 4.02 -7.63 6.52
N VAL A 25 3.70 -8.84 7.01
CA VAL A 25 2.98 -9.02 8.28
C VAL A 25 3.78 -8.45 9.45
N GLN A 26 5.07 -8.76 9.52
CA GLN A 26 5.94 -8.30 10.60
C GLN A 26 6.19 -6.78 10.54
N PHE A 27 6.23 -6.18 9.36
CA PHE A 27 6.28 -4.72 9.22
C PHE A 27 5.06 -4.06 9.89
N LEU A 28 3.85 -4.57 9.64
CA LEU A 28 2.63 -4.05 10.24
C LEU A 28 2.53 -4.35 11.75
N ARG A 29 2.92 -5.57 12.19
CA ARG A 29 2.98 -5.91 13.62
C ARG A 29 3.98 -5.03 14.37
N GLN A 30 5.13 -4.74 13.77
CA GLN A 30 6.08 -3.79 14.35
C GLN A 30 5.48 -2.39 14.42
N ALA A 31 4.78 -1.94 13.38
CA ALA A 31 4.09 -0.67 13.37
C ALA A 31 3.01 -0.59 14.47
N ALA A 32 2.25 -1.67 14.67
CA ALA A 32 1.24 -1.74 15.71
C ALA A 32 1.81 -1.54 17.13
N LYS A 33 2.95 -2.17 17.42
CA LYS A 33 3.59 -2.13 18.75
C LYS A 33 4.49 -0.91 19.01
N ASP A 34 4.93 -0.23 17.96
CA ASP A 34 5.87 0.89 18.13
C ASP A 34 5.14 2.15 18.61
N LYS A 35 5.45 2.61 19.83
CA LYS A 35 4.87 3.82 20.44
C LYS A 35 5.13 5.11 19.66
N LYS A 36 6.08 5.12 18.72
CA LYS A 36 6.38 6.26 17.86
C LYS A 36 5.54 6.28 16.59
N VAL A 37 4.86 5.19 16.26
CA VAL A 37 3.91 5.15 15.14
C VAL A 37 2.61 5.84 15.57
N LEU A 38 2.15 6.77 14.74
CA LEU A 38 0.97 7.59 14.99
C LEU A 38 -0.20 7.21 14.09
N VAL A 39 0.11 6.86 12.83
CA VAL A 39 -0.91 6.61 11.80
C VAL A 39 -0.55 5.36 11.00
N ILE A 40 -1.54 4.53 10.71
CA ILE A 40 -1.46 3.44 9.74
C ILE A 40 -2.63 3.58 8.78
N LYS A 41 -2.35 3.58 7.46
CA LYS A 41 -3.36 3.49 6.41
C LYS A 41 -3.11 2.26 5.57
N GLN A 42 -4.16 1.48 5.31
CA GLN A 42 -4.08 0.18 4.65
C GLN A 42 -5.15 0.02 3.59
N THR A 43 -4.79 -0.43 2.39
CA THR A 43 -5.76 -0.91 1.40
C THR A 43 -6.12 -2.36 1.68
N ILE A 44 -7.40 -2.70 1.61
CA ILE A 44 -7.90 -4.06 1.82
C ILE A 44 -8.74 -4.46 0.61
N TYR A 45 -8.33 -5.54 -0.04
CA TYR A 45 -9.01 -6.13 -1.19
C TYR A 45 -8.98 -7.65 -1.05
N ARG A 46 -10.14 -8.30 -1.10
CA ARG A 46 -10.29 -9.76 -0.90
C ARG A 46 -9.52 -10.26 0.32
N THR A 47 -10.16 -10.23 1.45
CA THR A 47 -9.57 -10.78 2.66
C THR A 47 -10.62 -11.55 3.44
N ALA A 48 -10.28 -12.77 3.85
CA ALA A 48 -11.08 -13.50 4.81
C ALA A 48 -10.85 -12.91 6.21
N LYS A 49 -11.88 -12.92 7.06
CA LYS A 49 -11.77 -12.48 8.45
C LYS A 49 -10.92 -13.43 9.29
N GLU A 50 -11.04 -14.72 9.02
CA GLU A 50 -10.42 -15.77 9.83
C GLU A 50 -8.91 -15.85 9.57
N ASN A 51 -8.12 -15.86 10.65
CA ASN A 51 -6.66 -15.99 10.65
C ASN A 51 -5.94 -14.97 9.75
N ASN A 52 -6.41 -13.73 9.71
CA ASN A 52 -5.79 -12.69 8.91
C ASN A 52 -4.87 -11.80 9.76
N ALA A 53 -3.59 -12.13 9.76
CA ALA A 53 -2.57 -11.42 10.53
C ALA A 53 -2.44 -9.91 10.18
N ILE A 54 -2.85 -9.49 8.99
CA ILE A 54 -2.91 -8.07 8.62
C ILE A 54 -4.04 -7.37 9.38
N LEU A 55 -5.24 -7.96 9.39
CA LEU A 55 -6.38 -7.39 10.14
C LEU A 55 -6.09 -7.35 11.65
N GLU A 56 -5.49 -8.41 12.18
CA GLU A 56 -5.06 -8.48 13.59
C GLU A 56 -4.08 -7.35 13.92
N ALA A 57 -3.08 -7.09 13.08
CA ALA A 57 -2.14 -6.00 13.28
C ALA A 57 -2.80 -4.61 13.22
N LEU A 58 -3.83 -4.41 12.37
CA LEU A 58 -4.58 -3.16 12.32
C LEU A 58 -5.42 -2.95 13.57
N VAL A 59 -6.06 -4.01 14.07
CA VAL A 59 -6.83 -3.98 15.33
C VAL A 59 -5.90 -3.67 16.50
N GLU A 60 -4.77 -4.41 16.64
CA GLU A 60 -3.77 -4.16 17.67
C GLU A 60 -3.28 -2.71 17.66
N ALA A 61 -3.04 -2.16 16.45
CA ALA A 61 -2.63 -0.77 16.32
C ALA A 61 -3.70 0.23 16.81
N ALA A 62 -4.97 -0.03 16.50
CA ALA A 62 -6.06 0.83 16.95
C ALA A 62 -6.27 0.75 18.47
N GLU A 63 -6.20 -0.44 19.06
CA GLU A 63 -6.26 -0.67 20.52
C GLU A 63 -5.09 0.00 21.24
N GLU A 64 -3.92 0.06 20.62
CA GLU A 64 -2.74 0.83 21.10
C GLU A 64 -2.88 2.36 20.88
N GLY A 65 -4.04 2.84 20.49
CA GLY A 65 -4.36 4.27 20.37
C GLY A 65 -3.84 4.96 19.11
N LYS A 66 -3.44 4.22 18.08
CA LYS A 66 -3.00 4.80 16.80
C LYS A 66 -4.20 5.13 15.90
N SER A 67 -4.04 6.15 15.07
CA SER A 67 -5.03 6.43 14.01
C SER A 67 -4.87 5.39 12.90
N VAL A 68 -5.86 4.50 12.76
CA VAL A 68 -5.84 3.43 11.75
C VAL A 68 -6.98 3.62 10.76
N THR A 69 -6.64 3.70 9.47
CA THR A 69 -7.63 3.79 8.38
C THR A 69 -7.48 2.60 7.44
N ALA A 70 -8.56 1.87 7.21
CA ALA A 70 -8.64 0.80 6.24
C ALA A 70 -9.49 1.26 5.04
N LEU A 71 -8.89 1.31 3.86
CA LEU A 71 -9.58 1.55 2.59
C LEU A 71 -10.02 0.21 2.01
N LEU A 72 -11.31 -0.07 2.07
CA LEU A 72 -11.91 -1.35 1.72
C LEU A 72 -12.59 -1.29 0.35
N GLU A 73 -12.27 -2.25 -0.54
CA GLU A 73 -12.96 -2.42 -1.79
C GLU A 73 -14.19 -3.34 -1.61
N ILE A 74 -15.40 -2.78 -1.75
CA ILE A 74 -16.64 -3.56 -1.62
C ILE A 74 -16.92 -4.40 -2.86
N LYS A 75 -16.61 -3.88 -4.05
CA LYS A 75 -16.92 -4.53 -5.34
C LYS A 75 -15.94 -5.67 -5.70
N ALA A 76 -15.44 -6.39 -4.70
CA ALA A 76 -14.69 -7.61 -4.95
C ALA A 76 -15.66 -8.73 -5.33
N ARG A 77 -15.74 -9.09 -6.61
CA ARG A 77 -16.64 -10.14 -7.13
C ARG A 77 -16.60 -11.37 -6.21
N PHE A 78 -17.78 -11.82 -5.78
CA PHE A 78 -18.02 -12.98 -4.90
C PHE A 78 -17.56 -12.85 -3.44
N ASP A 79 -17.04 -11.67 -3.02
CA ASP A 79 -16.53 -11.46 -1.66
C ASP A 79 -17.21 -10.28 -0.94
N GLU A 80 -18.32 -9.74 -1.47
CA GLU A 80 -18.99 -8.55 -0.94
C GLU A 80 -19.44 -8.77 0.51
N GLU A 81 -20.08 -9.91 0.81
CA GLU A 81 -20.53 -10.21 2.16
C GLU A 81 -19.35 -10.39 3.14
N ALA A 82 -18.27 -11.05 2.70
CA ALA A 82 -17.06 -11.22 3.50
C ALA A 82 -16.42 -9.85 3.81
N ASN A 83 -16.35 -8.94 2.82
CA ASN A 83 -15.82 -7.60 3.01
C ASN A 83 -16.67 -6.75 3.97
N ILE A 84 -18.00 -6.89 3.95
CA ILE A 84 -18.87 -6.23 4.93
C ILE A 84 -18.61 -6.76 6.35
N LYS A 85 -18.42 -8.07 6.52
CA LYS A 85 -18.06 -8.67 7.82
C LYS A 85 -16.72 -8.16 8.34
N VAL A 86 -15.73 -8.04 7.44
CA VAL A 86 -14.42 -7.45 7.76
C VAL A 86 -14.54 -5.99 8.17
N ALA A 87 -15.32 -5.19 7.43
CA ALA A 87 -15.55 -3.79 7.77
C ALA A 87 -16.13 -3.63 9.19
N ARG A 88 -17.20 -4.37 9.50
CA ARG A 88 -17.83 -4.36 10.84
C ARG A 88 -16.87 -4.82 11.94
N TYR A 89 -16.04 -5.81 11.65
CA TYR A 89 -15.01 -6.28 12.58
C TYR A 89 -14.02 -5.17 12.88
N LEU A 90 -13.42 -4.54 11.87
CA LEU A 90 -12.43 -3.47 12.03
C LEU A 90 -13.03 -2.25 12.76
N GLN A 91 -14.24 -1.83 12.39
CA GLN A 91 -14.93 -0.70 13.02
C GLN A 91 -15.19 -0.94 14.51
N ARG A 92 -15.53 -2.17 14.91
CA ARG A 92 -15.76 -2.53 16.33
C ARG A 92 -14.53 -2.28 17.19
N TYR A 93 -13.33 -2.40 16.63
CA TYR A 93 -12.05 -2.17 17.32
C TYR A 93 -11.45 -0.78 17.06
N GLY A 94 -12.25 0.16 16.57
CA GLY A 94 -11.83 1.56 16.43
C GLY A 94 -11.04 1.87 15.15
N VAL A 95 -10.93 0.94 14.21
CA VAL A 95 -10.35 1.20 12.88
C VAL A 95 -11.35 1.99 12.04
N GLN A 96 -10.93 3.12 11.48
CA GLN A 96 -11.73 3.88 10.52
C GLN A 96 -11.79 3.12 9.19
N VAL A 97 -12.95 2.63 8.83
CA VAL A 97 -13.17 1.99 7.53
C VAL A 97 -13.74 2.99 6.54
N VAL A 98 -13.07 3.13 5.42
CA VAL A 98 -13.51 3.93 4.27
C VAL A 98 -13.69 3.01 3.08
N TYR A 99 -14.74 3.20 2.34
CA TYR A 99 -15.02 2.41 1.13
C TYR A 99 -14.48 3.10 -0.11
N GLY A 100 -13.95 2.30 -1.03
CA GLY A 100 -13.47 2.79 -2.33
C GLY A 100 -14.59 3.42 -3.16
N SER A 101 -14.20 4.08 -4.25
CA SER A 101 -15.13 4.76 -5.17
C SER A 101 -16.18 3.80 -5.74
N VAL A 102 -17.43 4.27 -5.84
CA VAL A 102 -18.51 3.51 -6.51
C VAL A 102 -18.24 3.28 -8.00
N ASN A 103 -17.53 4.20 -8.65
CA ASN A 103 -17.31 4.18 -10.10
C ASN A 103 -15.96 3.57 -10.51
N LEU A 104 -15.00 3.50 -9.58
CA LEU A 104 -13.65 2.99 -9.82
C LEU A 104 -13.33 1.89 -8.82
N LYS A 105 -12.69 0.84 -9.29
CA LYS A 105 -12.24 -0.26 -8.45
C LYS A 105 -10.88 0.07 -7.84
N THR A 106 -10.78 0.07 -6.51
CA THR A 106 -9.51 0.25 -5.83
C THR A 106 -8.73 -1.06 -5.84
N HIS A 107 -7.71 -1.15 -6.68
CA HIS A 107 -6.88 -2.35 -6.81
C HIS A 107 -5.44 -2.17 -6.30
N ALA A 108 -5.10 -1.00 -5.79
CA ALA A 108 -3.80 -0.72 -5.19
C ALA A 108 -3.58 -1.53 -3.89
N LYS A 109 -2.35 -1.98 -3.67
CA LYS A 109 -1.91 -2.66 -2.45
C LYS A 109 -0.86 -1.79 -1.80
N ILE A 110 -1.30 -1.01 -0.79
CA ILE A 110 -0.47 -0.01 -0.12
C ILE A 110 -0.69 -0.10 1.39
N SER A 111 0.42 -0.19 2.13
CA SER A 111 0.44 0.08 3.57
C SER A 111 1.26 1.34 3.80
N LEU A 112 0.71 2.31 4.51
CA LEU A 112 1.38 3.57 4.85
C LEU A 112 1.44 3.70 6.36
N VAL A 113 2.64 3.96 6.89
CA VAL A 113 2.91 4.10 8.32
C VAL A 113 3.60 5.43 8.59
N VAL A 114 2.99 6.30 9.40
CA VAL A 114 3.60 7.56 9.84
C VAL A 114 4.18 7.38 11.23
N ARG A 115 5.47 7.62 11.35
CA ARG A 115 6.24 7.44 12.60
C ARG A 115 6.92 8.74 13.01
N LYS A 116 6.89 9.05 14.31
CA LYS A 116 7.62 10.17 14.89
C LYS A 116 9.11 9.81 15.04
N GLU A 117 9.97 10.57 14.38
CA GLU A 117 11.42 10.40 14.41
C GLU A 117 12.10 11.61 15.09
N ARG A 118 13.41 11.56 15.28
CA ARG A 118 14.15 12.68 15.89
C ARG A 118 14.01 14.00 15.15
N LYS A 119 13.90 13.96 13.80
CA LYS A 119 13.82 15.13 12.92
C LYS A 119 12.38 15.49 12.49
N GLY A 120 11.36 14.86 13.09
CA GLY A 120 9.96 15.08 12.71
C GLY A 120 9.25 13.79 12.33
N LEU A 121 8.21 13.91 11.52
CA LEU A 121 7.45 12.76 11.03
C LEU A 121 8.16 12.14 9.81
N ASN A 122 8.27 10.82 9.80
CA ASN A 122 8.72 10.06 8.66
C ASN A 122 7.64 9.06 8.24
N THR A 123 7.46 8.90 6.94
CA THR A 123 6.44 8.01 6.37
C THR A 123 7.14 6.83 5.70
N TYR A 124 6.72 5.64 6.08
CA TYR A 124 7.18 4.37 5.54
C TYR A 124 6.05 3.76 4.73
N VAL A 125 6.35 3.31 3.53
CA VAL A 125 5.34 2.78 2.61
C VAL A 125 5.74 1.40 2.13
N HIS A 126 4.78 0.49 2.12
CA HIS A 126 4.85 -0.75 1.38
C HIS A 126 3.92 -0.67 0.18
N PHE A 127 4.43 -1.02 -0.99
CA PHE A 127 3.65 -1.29 -2.20
C PHE A 127 3.77 -2.77 -2.56
N GLY A 128 2.64 -3.39 -2.89
CA GLY A 128 2.61 -4.76 -3.37
C GLY A 128 1.93 -4.90 -4.73
N THR A 129 2.41 -5.82 -5.56
CA THR A 129 1.68 -6.26 -6.75
C THR A 129 0.56 -7.24 -6.38
N GLY A 130 0.77 -8.06 -5.34
CA GLY A 130 -0.16 -9.05 -4.82
C GLY A 130 -1.05 -8.56 -3.68
N ASN A 131 -2.22 -9.21 -3.52
CA ASN A 131 -3.15 -8.90 -2.44
C ASN A 131 -2.57 -9.24 -1.06
N TYR A 132 -3.02 -8.53 -0.01
CA TYR A 132 -2.67 -8.80 1.39
C TYR A 132 -3.37 -10.07 1.91
N HIS A 133 -3.01 -11.21 1.33
CA HIS A 133 -3.59 -12.50 1.66
C HIS A 133 -2.52 -13.59 1.66
N ILE A 134 -2.24 -14.16 2.82
CA ILE A 134 -1.10 -15.07 3.05
C ILE A 134 -1.14 -16.31 2.13
N ILE A 135 -2.32 -16.89 1.89
CA ILE A 135 -2.46 -18.07 1.03
C ILE A 135 -2.19 -17.69 -0.43
N THR A 136 -2.73 -16.56 -0.90
CA THR A 136 -2.49 -16.06 -2.26
C THR A 136 -1.02 -15.77 -2.49
N ALA A 137 -0.35 -15.14 -1.52
CA ALA A 137 1.07 -14.81 -1.61
C ALA A 137 2.02 -16.02 -1.68
N LYS A 138 1.54 -17.23 -1.35
CA LYS A 138 2.29 -18.48 -1.52
C LYS A 138 2.16 -19.09 -2.93
N ASN A 139 1.15 -18.68 -3.69
CA ASN A 139 0.81 -19.30 -4.97
C ASN A 139 1.06 -18.40 -6.18
N TYR A 140 1.24 -17.08 -5.95
CA TYR A 140 1.47 -16.09 -7.00
C TYR A 140 2.87 -15.51 -6.90
N VAL A 141 3.42 -15.16 -8.05
CA VAL A 141 4.68 -14.43 -8.12
C VAL A 141 4.36 -12.94 -8.03
N ASP A 142 4.81 -12.32 -6.95
CA ASP A 142 4.53 -10.93 -6.63
C ASP A 142 5.77 -10.21 -6.11
N LEU A 143 5.75 -8.88 -6.18
CA LEU A 143 6.79 -8.02 -5.64
C LEU A 143 6.24 -7.14 -4.51
N SER A 144 7.04 -6.94 -3.49
CA SER A 144 6.81 -5.98 -2.42
C SER A 144 7.95 -4.97 -2.37
N LEU A 145 7.62 -3.68 -2.44
CA LEU A 145 8.57 -2.58 -2.26
C LEU A 145 8.33 -1.93 -0.89
N PHE A 146 9.37 -1.81 -0.09
CA PHE A 146 9.37 -1.00 1.14
C PHE A 146 10.29 0.20 0.96
N THR A 147 9.76 1.39 1.20
CA THR A 147 10.49 2.64 1.00
C THR A 147 10.08 3.72 2.01
N ASN A 148 10.98 4.66 2.27
CA ASN A 148 10.67 5.93 2.92
C ASN A 148 11.08 7.12 2.07
N ASN A 149 11.20 6.94 0.75
CA ASN A 149 11.44 8.03 -0.18
C ASN A 149 10.33 9.07 -0.07
N GLU A 150 10.70 10.33 0.17
CA GLU A 150 9.76 11.41 0.47
C GLU A 150 8.73 11.66 -0.63
N ASN A 151 9.13 11.55 -1.91
CA ASN A 151 8.22 11.76 -3.03
C ASN A 151 7.20 10.63 -3.17
N ILE A 152 7.66 9.37 -3.03
CA ILE A 152 6.80 8.19 -3.06
C ILE A 152 5.85 8.19 -1.85
N ALA A 153 6.38 8.50 -0.67
CA ALA A 153 5.59 8.58 0.56
C ALA A 153 4.51 9.66 0.49
N LYS A 154 4.85 10.83 -0.07
CA LYS A 154 3.89 11.92 -0.29
C LYS A 154 2.80 11.51 -1.27
N ASP A 155 3.15 10.89 -2.38
CA ASP A 155 2.18 10.43 -3.36
C ASP A 155 1.27 9.32 -2.79
N ALA A 156 1.81 8.41 -1.97
CA ALA A 156 1.01 7.41 -1.26
C ALA A 156 0.01 8.06 -0.29
N GLN A 157 0.41 9.12 0.40
CA GLN A 157 -0.48 9.90 1.27
C GLN A 157 -1.59 10.59 0.46
N GLU A 158 -1.23 11.21 -0.66
CA GLU A 158 -2.20 11.84 -1.58
C GLU A 158 -3.16 10.80 -2.19
N PHE A 159 -2.68 9.60 -2.50
CA PHE A 159 -3.55 8.50 -2.93
C PHE A 159 -4.62 8.17 -1.88
N PHE A 160 -4.24 8.01 -0.61
CA PHE A 160 -5.21 7.77 0.45
C PHE A 160 -6.17 8.95 0.64
N ASN A 161 -5.68 10.19 0.58
CA ASN A 161 -6.52 11.39 0.68
C ASN A 161 -7.56 11.41 -0.44
N MET A 162 -7.14 11.20 -1.69
CA MET A 162 -8.04 11.12 -2.84
C MET A 162 -9.06 9.98 -2.72
N ALA A 163 -8.60 8.78 -2.33
CA ALA A 163 -9.45 7.59 -2.23
C ALA A 163 -10.45 7.66 -1.07
N THR A 164 -10.18 8.48 -0.05
CA THR A 164 -11.08 8.71 1.10
C THR A 164 -11.96 9.95 0.96
N GLY A 165 -12.06 10.53 -0.24
CA GLY A 165 -13.02 11.59 -0.55
C GLY A 165 -12.47 13.02 -0.45
N TYR A 166 -11.17 13.21 -0.24
CA TYR A 166 -10.52 14.50 -0.32
C TYR A 166 -10.21 14.90 -1.76
N ALA A 167 -9.76 16.14 -1.95
CA ALA A 167 -9.46 16.65 -3.28
C ALA A 167 -8.34 15.84 -3.99
N LYS A 168 -8.50 15.69 -5.30
CA LYS A 168 -7.49 15.08 -6.17
C LYS A 168 -6.19 15.90 -6.10
N PRO A 169 -5.01 15.25 -6.02
CA PRO A 169 -3.73 15.97 -6.01
C PRO A 169 -3.51 16.72 -7.32
N LYS A 170 -2.89 17.89 -7.24
CA LYS A 170 -2.56 18.69 -8.42
C LYS A 170 -1.53 18.01 -9.32
N LYS A 171 -0.63 17.23 -8.74
CA LYS A 171 0.46 16.54 -9.44
C LYS A 171 0.98 15.36 -8.62
N TRP A 172 1.19 14.24 -9.30
CA TRP A 172 1.94 13.10 -8.80
C TRP A 172 3.44 13.32 -9.02
N LYS A 173 4.26 12.96 -8.03
CA LYS A 173 5.72 13.21 -8.07
C LYS A 173 6.52 12.00 -8.56
N ALA A 174 6.16 10.83 -8.09
CA ALA A 174 6.95 9.61 -8.28
C ALA A 174 6.12 8.38 -8.69
N ILE A 175 4.80 8.37 -8.40
CA ILE A 175 3.95 7.24 -8.76
C ILE A 175 3.02 7.58 -9.93
N SER A 176 2.60 6.54 -10.64
CA SER A 176 1.60 6.63 -11.69
C SER A 176 0.29 5.99 -11.21
N VAL A 177 -0.81 6.72 -11.30
CA VAL A 177 -2.13 6.32 -10.80
C VAL A 177 -3.14 6.26 -11.94
N ALA A 178 -3.83 5.12 -12.07
CA ALA A 178 -4.96 4.97 -12.99
C ALA A 178 -6.26 5.48 -12.35
N PRO A 179 -7.13 6.13 -13.11
CA PRO A 179 -7.04 6.50 -14.54
C PRO A 179 -6.31 7.83 -14.79
N ASP A 180 -5.68 8.43 -13.79
CA ASP A 180 -5.21 9.80 -13.83
C ASP A 180 -4.02 10.02 -14.79
N ASN A 181 -2.83 9.54 -14.44
CA ASN A 181 -1.61 9.80 -15.21
C ASN A 181 -0.91 8.53 -15.73
N LEU A 182 -1.34 7.34 -15.33
CA LEU A 182 -0.67 6.08 -15.68
C LEU A 182 -0.53 5.89 -17.19
N ARG A 183 -1.63 6.03 -17.95
CA ARG A 183 -1.61 5.86 -19.41
C ARG A 183 -0.68 6.86 -20.09
N LYS A 184 -0.76 8.14 -19.68
CA LYS A 184 0.10 9.20 -20.22
C LYS A 184 1.58 8.91 -19.98
N ASN A 185 1.94 8.53 -18.75
CA ASN A 185 3.31 8.25 -18.38
C ASN A 185 3.87 7.02 -19.11
N LEU A 186 3.07 5.95 -19.26
CA LEU A 186 3.49 4.78 -20.02
C LEU A 186 3.76 5.12 -21.49
N ILE A 187 2.86 5.87 -22.14
CA ILE A 187 3.04 6.29 -23.54
C ILE A 187 4.30 7.19 -23.67
N GLN A 188 4.55 8.05 -22.68
CA GLN A 188 5.75 8.89 -22.69
C GLN A 188 7.01 8.02 -22.63
N LEU A 189 7.10 7.06 -21.71
CA LEU A 189 8.25 6.16 -21.60
C LEU A 189 8.48 5.36 -22.89
N ILE A 190 7.41 4.83 -23.49
CA ILE A 190 7.50 4.13 -24.79
C ILE A 190 8.08 5.04 -25.88
N ASN A 191 7.60 6.28 -25.96
CA ASN A 191 8.10 7.24 -26.95
C ASN A 191 9.56 7.63 -26.71
N GLU A 192 10.01 7.70 -25.46
CA GLU A 192 11.39 7.94 -25.09
C GLU A 192 12.30 6.82 -25.64
N GLU A 193 11.92 5.55 -25.45
CA GLU A 193 12.66 4.41 -25.99
C GLU A 193 12.67 4.39 -27.53
N ILE A 194 11.54 4.72 -28.19
CA ILE A 194 11.46 4.86 -29.64
C ILE A 194 12.45 5.95 -30.13
N ASN A 195 12.51 7.09 -29.47
CA ASN A 195 13.38 8.20 -29.84
C ASN A 195 14.87 7.86 -29.63
N LEU A 196 15.20 7.16 -28.53
CA LEU A 196 16.55 6.62 -28.31
C LEU A 196 16.96 5.73 -29.47
N LYS A 197 16.12 4.77 -29.85
CA LYS A 197 16.40 3.87 -30.96
C LYS A 197 16.58 4.59 -32.30
N ARG A 198 15.70 5.54 -32.60
CA ARG A 198 15.78 6.37 -33.83
C ARG A 198 17.04 7.22 -33.88
N SER A 199 17.59 7.62 -32.73
CA SER A 199 18.83 8.40 -32.64
C SER A 199 20.12 7.52 -32.62
N GLY A 200 20.00 6.22 -32.88
CA GLY A 200 21.12 5.28 -32.87
C GLY A 200 21.63 4.88 -31.50
N LYS A 201 20.87 5.20 -30.43
CA LYS A 201 21.16 4.80 -29.05
C LYS A 201 20.45 3.48 -28.71
N ASN A 202 20.83 2.87 -27.59
CA ASN A 202 20.09 1.72 -27.05
C ASN A 202 18.72 2.17 -26.54
N GLY A 203 17.66 1.76 -27.24
CA GLY A 203 16.26 1.89 -26.84
C GLY A 203 15.61 0.52 -26.93
N GLU A 204 15.04 0.02 -25.82
CA GLU A 204 14.47 -1.33 -25.73
C GLU A 204 13.23 -1.33 -24.82
N ILE A 205 12.26 -2.18 -25.15
CA ILE A 205 11.03 -2.40 -24.35
C ILE A 205 10.88 -3.90 -24.16
N TRP A 206 10.75 -4.33 -22.91
CA TRP A 206 10.58 -5.72 -22.51
C TRP A 206 9.19 -6.00 -21.94
#